data_8222cdbc87957868ad7f3377badb3fd3
#
_entry.id   8222cdbc87957868ad7f3377badb3fd3
#
_cell.length_a   1.000
_cell.length_b   1.000
_cell.length_c   1.000
_cell.angle_alpha   90.00
_cell.angle_beta   90.00
_cell.angle_gamma   90.00
#
_symmetry.space_group_name_H-M   'P 1'
#
loop_
_entity.id
_entity.type
_entity.pdbx_description
1 polymer ?
#
loop_
_entity_poly.entity_id
_entity_poly.type
_entity_poly.pdbx_seq_one_letter_code
_entity_poly.pdbx_strand_id
1 'polypeptide(L)'
;GRGNVDSDLRLSNGRSATYSALSYTLSRNDQNSWAGSALALGAGNCDENAAINARQHAVRMEDGGQMMTVRDYGVPHIYALYQPPGAIEAEESAVVLDSWCDGPAVRLGDSRWAETYRTTTTVVERFDKPDAIEALDRTNGFRAEIEDPQTTRHAYARDLGAVFLANHAKHAPGYIFSSMPVIAPDLAEGTRQRLQEYSQGTLEDLAADAARQAYGLDEAQPISPRTTTAILEDAERLDALGRPPLSW
;
A
#
# COMPACT_ATOMS: atom_id res chain seq x y z
N GLY A 1 -5.15 -0.13 11.20
CA GLY A 1 -5.98 -1.21 10.66
C GLY A 1 -6.57 -0.88 9.30
N ARG A 2 -6.72 -1.88 8.47
CA ARG A 2 -7.26 -1.79 7.11
C ARG A 2 -8.81 -1.94 7.12
N GLY A 3 -9.49 -1.04 7.75
CA GLY A 3 -10.95 -0.88 7.80
C GLY A 3 -11.79 -2.16 7.68
N ASN A 4 -12.06 -2.57 6.47
CA ASN A 4 -12.96 -3.67 6.13
C ASN A 4 -12.26 -4.99 5.74
N VAL A 5 -10.94 -5.11 5.95
CA VAL A 5 -10.22 -6.37 5.68
C VAL A 5 -10.51 -7.37 6.79
N ASP A 6 -10.92 -8.59 6.44
CA ASP A 6 -11.38 -9.62 7.38
C ASP A 6 -10.37 -9.92 8.50
N SER A 7 -9.08 -10.03 8.17
CA SER A 7 -8.04 -10.24 9.17
C SER A 7 -7.96 -9.11 10.20
N ASP A 8 -8.04 -7.86 9.76
CA ASP A 8 -7.98 -6.69 10.64
C ASP A 8 -9.25 -6.57 11.48
N LEU A 9 -10.41 -6.93 10.92
CA LEU A 9 -11.68 -6.98 11.68
C LEU A 9 -11.62 -8.00 12.81
N ARG A 10 -11.08 -9.19 12.55
CA ARG A 10 -10.92 -10.24 13.57
C ARG A 10 -9.92 -9.83 14.65
N LEU A 11 -8.73 -9.34 14.26
CA LEU A 11 -7.69 -8.91 15.20
C LEU A 11 -8.11 -7.73 16.07
N SER A 12 -8.89 -6.80 15.52
CA SER A 12 -9.37 -5.61 16.21
C SER A 12 -10.73 -5.77 16.88
N ASN A 13 -11.35 -6.94 16.78
CA ASN A 13 -12.71 -7.20 17.23
C ASN A 13 -13.73 -6.21 16.62
N GLY A 14 -13.60 -5.93 15.32
CA GLY A 14 -14.44 -4.99 14.57
C GLY A 14 -14.09 -3.51 14.74
N ARG A 15 -13.15 -3.17 15.61
CA ARG A 15 -12.79 -1.76 15.88
C ARG A 15 -12.20 -1.06 14.68
N SER A 16 -11.44 -1.77 13.82
CA SER A 16 -10.87 -1.15 12.61
C SER A 16 -11.94 -0.61 11.68
N ALA A 17 -13.07 -1.29 11.51
CA ALA A 17 -14.21 -0.80 10.73
C ALA A 17 -14.85 0.44 11.38
N THR A 18 -14.99 0.44 12.70
CA THR A 18 -15.55 1.59 13.45
C THR A 18 -14.65 2.81 13.32
N TYR A 19 -13.33 2.64 13.50
CA TYR A 19 -12.38 3.73 13.35
C TYR A 19 -12.24 4.21 11.90
N SER A 20 -12.36 3.33 10.91
CA SER A 20 -12.40 3.72 9.50
C SER A 20 -13.64 4.56 9.17
N ALA A 21 -14.82 4.16 9.67
CA ALA A 21 -16.03 4.95 9.52
C ALA A 21 -15.94 6.31 10.22
N LEU A 22 -15.33 6.35 11.41
CA LEU A 22 -15.06 7.58 12.13
C LEU A 22 -14.08 8.48 11.35
N SER A 23 -13.00 7.92 10.80
CA SER A 23 -12.02 8.63 9.96
C SER A 23 -12.70 9.33 8.80
N TYR A 24 -13.53 8.60 8.05
CA TYR A 24 -14.30 9.16 6.95
C TYR A 24 -15.22 10.31 7.40
N THR A 25 -15.88 10.17 8.56
CA THR A 25 -16.78 11.19 9.10
C THR A 25 -16.05 12.45 9.58
N LEU A 26 -14.82 12.32 10.06
CA LEU A 26 -13.98 13.44 10.51
C LEU A 26 -13.36 14.21 9.34
N SER A 27 -13.25 13.60 8.18
CA SER A 27 -12.64 14.21 7.00
C SER A 27 -13.48 15.39 6.45
N ARG A 28 -12.83 16.26 5.67
CA ARG A 28 -13.46 17.43 5.00
C ARG A 28 -13.79 17.15 3.54
N ASN A 29 -13.97 15.92 3.13
CA ASN A 29 -14.19 15.49 1.74
C ASN A 29 -13.03 15.84 0.78
N ASP A 30 -11.81 15.93 1.29
CA ASP A 30 -10.59 16.04 0.51
C ASP A 30 -9.59 14.97 0.93
N GLN A 31 -8.71 14.58 0.03
CA GLN A 31 -7.79 13.45 0.26
C GLN A 31 -6.74 13.71 1.34
N ASN A 32 -6.37 14.97 1.61
CA ASN A 32 -5.44 15.30 2.69
C ASN A 32 -6.09 15.07 4.04
N SER A 33 -7.35 15.47 4.18
CA SER A 33 -8.11 15.22 5.42
C SER A 33 -8.47 13.75 5.60
N TRP A 34 -8.71 12.97 4.53
CA TRP A 34 -8.87 11.52 4.60
C TRP A 34 -7.61 10.86 5.13
N ALA A 35 -6.47 11.14 4.50
CA ALA A 35 -5.18 10.61 4.94
C ALA A 35 -4.86 11.02 6.39
N GLY A 36 -5.07 12.30 6.75
CA GLY A 36 -4.77 12.82 8.09
C GLY A 36 -5.64 12.20 9.18
N SER A 37 -6.95 12.03 8.95
CA SER A 37 -7.85 11.40 9.90
C SER A 37 -7.56 9.91 10.07
N ALA A 38 -7.26 9.19 8.99
CA ALA A 38 -6.91 7.77 9.05
C ALA A 38 -5.58 7.54 9.78
N LEU A 39 -4.59 8.42 9.58
CA LEU A 39 -3.32 8.38 10.33
C LEU A 39 -3.53 8.64 11.82
N ALA A 40 -4.37 9.63 12.19
CA ALA A 40 -4.66 9.93 13.59
C ALA A 40 -5.40 8.80 14.30
N LEU A 41 -6.30 8.11 13.60
CA LEU A 41 -7.12 7.02 14.17
C LEU A 41 -6.52 5.63 13.99
N GLY A 42 -5.47 5.51 13.17
CA GLY A 42 -4.82 4.24 12.87
C GLY A 42 -5.69 3.26 12.09
N ALA A 43 -6.69 3.73 11.35
CA ALA A 43 -7.56 2.88 10.52
C ALA A 43 -8.12 3.63 9.31
N GLY A 44 -8.19 2.95 8.17
CA GLY A 44 -8.73 3.47 6.91
C GLY A 44 -9.04 2.34 5.92
N ASN A 45 -9.82 2.66 4.90
CA ASN A 45 -10.10 1.80 3.75
C ASN A 45 -9.04 1.99 2.65
N CYS A 46 -9.26 1.41 1.48
CA CYS A 46 -8.34 1.56 0.36
C CYS A 46 -8.14 3.03 -0.05
N ASP A 47 -9.20 3.86 0.01
CA ASP A 47 -9.12 5.29 -0.33
C ASP A 47 -8.13 6.03 0.57
N GLU A 48 -8.25 5.89 1.88
CA GLU A 48 -7.36 6.53 2.85
C GLU A 48 -5.95 5.94 2.78
N ASN A 49 -5.81 4.62 2.60
CA ASN A 49 -4.50 3.99 2.46
C ASN A 49 -3.78 4.46 1.20
N ALA A 50 -4.47 4.57 0.06
CA ALA A 50 -3.90 5.13 -1.17
C ALA A 50 -3.46 6.59 -0.98
N ALA A 51 -4.31 7.40 -0.37
CA ALA A 51 -4.00 8.79 -0.07
C ALA A 51 -2.80 8.94 0.89
N ILE A 52 -2.69 8.09 1.91
CA ILE A 52 -1.54 8.03 2.83
C ILE A 52 -0.27 7.65 2.07
N ASN A 53 -0.29 6.57 1.29
CA ASN A 53 0.86 6.09 0.54
C ASN A 53 1.39 7.15 -0.43
N ALA A 54 0.49 7.81 -1.18
CA ALA A 54 0.87 8.86 -2.12
C ALA A 54 1.61 10.02 -1.43
N ARG A 55 1.18 10.42 -0.24
CA ARG A 55 1.75 11.53 0.52
C ARG A 55 3.02 11.15 1.26
N GLN A 56 3.04 9.98 1.90
CA GLN A 56 4.20 9.50 2.64
C GLN A 56 5.42 9.22 1.73
N HIS A 57 5.18 8.90 0.47
CA HIS A 57 6.24 8.71 -0.51
C HIS A 57 6.84 10.01 -1.03
N ALA A 58 6.18 11.17 -0.84
CA ALA A 58 6.58 12.47 -1.37
C ALA A 58 8.06 12.81 -1.15
N VAL A 59 8.57 12.57 0.06
CA VAL A 59 9.96 12.85 0.44
C VAL A 59 10.99 11.96 -0.28
N ARG A 60 10.55 10.84 -0.86
CA ARG A 60 11.39 9.87 -1.57
C ARG A 60 11.28 10.00 -3.09
N MET A 61 10.37 10.84 -3.58
CA MET A 61 10.21 11.05 -5.01
C MET A 61 11.48 11.68 -5.60
N GLU A 62 11.86 11.19 -6.77
CA GLU A 62 12.87 11.84 -7.59
C GLU A 62 12.29 13.09 -8.27
N ASP A 63 13.16 14.06 -8.61
CA ASP A 63 12.74 15.26 -9.33
C ASP A 63 12.28 14.86 -10.75
N GLY A 64 11.08 15.32 -11.13
CA GLY A 64 10.43 14.91 -12.38
C GLY A 64 9.61 13.62 -12.29
N GLY A 65 9.65 12.91 -11.15
CA GLY A 65 8.73 11.80 -10.88
C GLY A 65 7.31 12.27 -10.60
N GLN A 66 6.34 11.39 -10.76
CA GLN A 66 4.92 11.65 -10.49
C GLN A 66 4.35 10.62 -9.53
N MET A 67 3.55 11.07 -8.60
CA MET A 67 2.72 10.25 -7.72
C MET A 67 1.26 10.37 -8.15
N MET A 68 0.57 9.26 -8.19
CA MET A 68 -0.85 9.20 -8.55
C MET A 68 -1.63 8.38 -7.53
N THR A 69 -2.91 8.72 -7.32
CA THR A 69 -3.88 7.77 -6.78
C THR A 69 -4.75 7.28 -7.95
N VAL A 70 -4.88 5.97 -8.06
CA VAL A 70 -5.53 5.28 -9.18
C VAL A 70 -6.71 4.47 -8.66
N ARG A 71 -7.88 4.73 -9.21
CA ARG A 71 -9.11 3.97 -8.93
C ARG A 71 -9.34 2.93 -10.01
N ASP A 72 -9.49 1.69 -9.61
CA ASP A 72 -9.90 0.59 -10.48
C ASP A 72 -11.41 0.36 -10.33
N TYR A 73 -12.14 0.40 -11.44
CA TYR A 73 -13.58 0.15 -11.48
C TYR A 73 -13.92 -1.31 -11.78
N GLY A 74 -12.97 -2.09 -12.27
CA GLY A 74 -13.13 -3.54 -12.47
C GLY A 74 -13.13 -4.30 -11.16
N VAL A 75 -12.32 -3.83 -10.22
CA VAL A 75 -12.32 -4.26 -8.81
C VAL A 75 -12.47 -2.98 -7.99
N PRO A 76 -13.53 -2.81 -7.17
CA PRO A 76 -13.75 -1.55 -6.44
C PRO A 76 -12.62 -1.29 -5.43
N HIS A 77 -11.51 -0.78 -5.94
CA HIS A 77 -10.26 -0.57 -5.22
C HIS A 77 -9.56 0.73 -5.68
N ILE A 78 -8.72 1.27 -4.82
CA ILE A 78 -7.86 2.41 -5.12
C ILE A 78 -6.49 2.19 -4.47
N TYR A 79 -5.44 2.53 -5.20
CA TYR A 79 -4.05 2.39 -4.78
C TYR A 79 -3.21 3.59 -5.20
N ALA A 80 -2.04 3.78 -4.59
CA ALA A 80 -1.07 4.76 -5.03
C ALA A 80 -0.11 4.16 -6.05
N LEU A 81 0.30 4.98 -7.03
CA LEU A 81 1.21 4.59 -8.10
C LEU A 81 2.28 5.67 -8.24
N TYR A 82 3.54 5.30 -8.07
CA TYR A 82 4.69 6.16 -8.33
C TYR A 82 5.25 5.90 -9.73
N GLN A 83 5.40 6.95 -10.52
CA GLN A 83 6.06 6.93 -11.82
C GLN A 83 7.40 7.66 -11.71
N PRO A 84 8.54 6.97 -11.87
CA PRO A 84 9.86 7.59 -11.87
C PRO A 84 10.03 8.56 -13.04
N PRO A 85 10.97 9.51 -12.96
CA PRO A 85 11.26 10.43 -14.07
C PRO A 85 11.81 9.69 -15.29
N GLY A 86 11.50 10.18 -16.49
CA GLY A 86 12.02 9.62 -17.75
C GLY A 86 11.42 8.30 -18.19
N ALA A 87 10.43 7.78 -17.48
CA ALA A 87 9.71 6.57 -17.86
C ALA A 87 8.91 6.80 -19.15
N ILE A 88 9.39 6.22 -20.26
CA ILE A 88 8.73 6.33 -21.58
C ILE A 88 7.44 5.51 -21.60
N GLU A 89 7.44 4.37 -20.93
CA GLU A 89 6.24 3.56 -20.69
C GLU A 89 6.00 3.46 -19.19
N ALA A 90 4.89 4.05 -18.72
CA ALA A 90 4.52 4.10 -17.31
C ALA A 90 4.47 2.71 -16.66
N GLU A 91 4.19 1.66 -17.43
CA GLU A 91 3.94 0.32 -16.93
C GLU A 91 5.18 -0.44 -16.51
N GLU A 92 6.32 -0.26 -17.21
CA GLU A 92 7.54 -1.03 -16.90
C GLU A 92 8.27 -0.54 -15.66
N SER A 93 8.17 0.75 -15.36
CA SER A 93 8.93 1.40 -14.27
C SER A 93 8.07 1.91 -13.13
N ALA A 94 6.75 2.02 -13.31
CA ALA A 94 5.84 2.47 -12.28
C ALA A 94 5.78 1.48 -11.10
N VAL A 95 5.67 2.01 -9.88
CA VAL A 95 5.65 1.23 -8.65
C VAL A 95 4.31 1.40 -7.94
N VAL A 96 3.63 0.29 -7.69
CA VAL A 96 2.40 0.23 -6.89
C VAL A 96 2.76 0.29 -5.41
N LEU A 97 2.11 1.20 -4.69
CA LEU A 97 2.18 1.39 -3.25
C LEU A 97 0.79 1.15 -2.66
N ASP A 98 0.55 -0.06 -2.20
CA ASP A 98 -0.78 -0.47 -1.74
C ASP A 98 -0.69 -1.15 -0.36
N SER A 99 -0.80 -0.34 0.69
CA SER A 99 -0.77 -0.83 2.07
C SER A 99 -2.10 -1.43 2.55
N TRP A 100 -3.16 -1.36 1.72
CA TRP A 100 -4.42 -2.02 2.01
C TRP A 100 -4.41 -3.50 1.61
N CYS A 101 -3.66 -3.86 0.56
CA CYS A 101 -3.32 -5.22 0.19
C CYS A 101 -2.14 -5.75 1.03
N ASP A 102 -1.91 -7.07 0.98
CA ASP A 102 -0.74 -7.70 1.61
C ASP A 102 0.44 -7.69 0.64
N GLY A 103 1.58 -7.24 1.11
CA GLY A 103 2.83 -7.30 0.35
C GLY A 103 3.62 -6.00 0.33
N PRO A 104 4.77 -6.03 -0.32
CA PRO A 104 5.65 -4.89 -0.50
C PRO A 104 5.16 -3.96 -1.62
N ALA A 105 5.83 -2.81 -1.79
CA ALA A 105 5.76 -2.05 -3.03
C ALA A 105 6.31 -2.91 -4.18
N VAL A 106 5.61 -2.95 -5.32
CA VAL A 106 5.99 -3.76 -6.48
C VAL A 106 5.88 -2.96 -7.76
N ARG A 107 6.64 -3.33 -8.80
CA ARG A 107 6.44 -2.76 -10.14
C ARG A 107 5.02 -3.05 -10.62
N LEU A 108 4.45 -2.13 -11.39
CA LEU A 108 3.09 -2.28 -11.89
C LEU A 108 2.92 -3.59 -12.67
N GLY A 109 3.90 -3.94 -13.52
CA GLY A 109 3.89 -5.20 -14.28
C GLY A 109 3.91 -6.47 -13.42
N ASP A 110 4.46 -6.39 -12.20
CA ASP A 110 4.54 -7.49 -11.25
C ASP A 110 3.35 -7.50 -10.25
N SER A 111 2.47 -6.49 -10.36
CA SER A 111 1.31 -6.34 -9.49
C SER A 111 0.08 -7.06 -10.06
N ARG A 112 -0.85 -7.38 -9.20
CA ARG A 112 -2.17 -7.89 -9.61
C ARG A 112 -3.00 -6.87 -10.42
N TRP A 113 -2.59 -5.61 -10.43
CA TRP A 113 -3.25 -4.51 -11.16
C TRP A 113 -2.75 -4.34 -12.59
N ALA A 114 -1.72 -5.09 -13.02
CA ALA A 114 -1.09 -4.98 -14.33
C ALA A 114 -2.10 -5.08 -15.49
N GLU A 115 -2.99 -6.08 -15.45
CA GLU A 115 -3.96 -6.32 -16.52
C GLU A 115 -5.08 -5.28 -16.57
N THR A 116 -5.47 -4.72 -15.42
CA THR A 116 -6.60 -3.80 -15.33
C THR A 116 -6.21 -2.33 -15.47
N TYR A 117 -4.94 -2.01 -15.27
CA TYR A 117 -4.46 -0.63 -15.21
C TYR A 117 -4.87 0.24 -16.41
N ARG A 118 -4.80 -0.27 -17.65
CA ARG A 118 -5.20 0.51 -18.84
C ARG A 118 -6.68 0.44 -19.17
N THR A 119 -7.38 -0.56 -18.66
CA THR A 119 -8.73 -0.89 -19.15
C THR A 119 -9.84 -0.40 -18.25
N THR A 120 -9.63 -0.45 -16.93
CA THR A 120 -10.68 -0.16 -15.96
C THR A 120 -10.28 0.91 -14.94
N THR A 121 -9.12 1.56 -15.10
CA THR A 121 -8.64 2.53 -14.12
C THR A 121 -8.81 3.99 -14.55
N THR A 122 -8.86 4.86 -13.54
CA THR A 122 -8.84 6.32 -13.70
C THR A 122 -7.92 6.93 -12.65
N VAL A 123 -7.09 7.89 -13.08
CA VAL A 123 -6.29 8.69 -12.15
C VAL A 123 -7.21 9.66 -11.41
N VAL A 124 -7.26 9.56 -10.08
CA VAL A 124 -8.07 10.41 -9.21
C VAL A 124 -7.31 11.67 -8.81
N GLU A 125 -6.03 11.52 -8.52
CA GLU A 125 -5.11 12.60 -8.12
C GLU A 125 -3.75 12.37 -8.77
N ARG A 126 -3.06 13.46 -9.07
CA ARG A 126 -1.70 13.43 -9.59
C ARG A 126 -0.90 14.57 -8.97
N PHE A 127 0.31 14.25 -8.54
CA PHE A 127 1.27 15.19 -7.95
C PHE A 127 2.62 15.09 -8.65
N ASP A 128 3.30 16.21 -8.82
CA ASP A 128 4.75 16.25 -8.86
C ASP A 128 5.33 16.26 -7.43
N LYS A 129 6.64 16.27 -7.29
CA LYS A 129 7.28 16.23 -5.96
C LYS A 129 6.95 17.44 -5.07
N PRO A 130 6.99 18.72 -5.53
CA PRO A 130 6.56 19.86 -4.75
C PRO A 130 5.12 19.75 -4.26
N ASP A 131 4.19 19.40 -5.14
CA ASP A 131 2.78 19.26 -4.81
C ASP A 131 2.54 18.12 -3.80
N ALA A 132 3.29 17.00 -3.95
CA ALA A 132 3.19 15.88 -3.02
C ALA A 132 3.71 16.23 -1.62
N ILE A 133 4.77 17.04 -1.51
CA ILE A 133 5.29 17.56 -0.23
C ILE A 133 4.25 18.50 0.41
N GLU A 134 3.67 19.41 -0.35
CA GLU A 134 2.61 20.28 0.16
C GLU A 134 1.38 19.49 0.64
N ALA A 135 0.98 18.46 -0.11
CA ALA A 135 -0.10 17.55 0.28
C ALA A 135 0.23 16.77 1.57
N LEU A 136 1.49 16.34 1.75
CA LEU A 136 1.96 15.72 2.98
C LEU A 136 1.88 16.67 4.17
N ASP A 137 2.31 17.94 4.01
CA ASP A 137 2.26 18.94 5.06
C ASP A 137 0.81 19.25 5.48
N ARG A 138 -0.11 19.39 4.52
CA ARG A 138 -1.55 19.53 4.80
C ARG A 138 -2.13 18.32 5.54
N THR A 139 -1.73 17.12 5.14
CA THR A 139 -2.13 15.87 5.80
C THR A 139 -1.65 15.83 7.25
N ASN A 140 -0.39 16.16 7.49
CA ASN A 140 0.19 16.22 8.83
C ASN A 140 -0.45 17.31 9.69
N GLY A 141 -0.76 18.46 9.11
CA GLY A 141 -1.50 19.52 9.80
C GLY A 141 -2.89 19.07 10.25
N PHE A 142 -3.64 18.40 9.37
CA PHE A 142 -4.95 17.85 9.71
C PHE A 142 -4.88 16.74 10.78
N ARG A 143 -3.88 15.88 10.67
CA ARG A 143 -3.58 14.86 11.68
C ARG A 143 -3.32 15.50 13.04
N ALA A 144 -2.45 16.52 13.09
CA ALA A 144 -2.13 17.23 14.31
C ALA A 144 -3.36 17.89 14.95
N GLU A 145 -4.28 18.46 14.15
CA GLU A 145 -5.55 19.01 14.67
C GLU A 145 -6.40 17.96 15.41
N ILE A 146 -6.34 16.69 15.00
CA ILE A 146 -7.06 15.59 15.66
C ILE A 146 -6.31 15.09 16.89
N GLU A 147 -4.99 15.01 16.83
CA GLU A 147 -4.15 14.47 17.92
C GLU A 147 -3.91 15.45 19.07
N ASP A 148 -3.93 16.77 18.80
CA ASP A 148 -3.66 17.79 19.82
C ASP A 148 -4.90 18.06 20.72
N PRO A 149 -4.82 17.74 22.05
CA PRO A 149 -5.91 17.94 22.99
C PRO A 149 -6.41 19.39 23.14
N GLN A 150 -5.64 20.37 22.67
CA GLN A 150 -6.00 21.77 22.78
C GLN A 150 -6.92 22.25 21.63
N THR A 151 -7.12 21.43 20.61
CA THR A 151 -7.92 21.80 19.44
C THR A 151 -9.40 21.44 19.60
N THR A 152 -10.25 22.22 18.95
CA THR A 152 -11.69 21.93 18.86
C THR A 152 -11.96 20.65 18.06
N ARG A 153 -11.07 20.33 17.12
CA ARG A 153 -11.18 19.11 16.30
C ARG A 153 -10.89 17.86 17.12
N HIS A 154 -9.90 17.89 18.00
CA HIS A 154 -9.66 16.81 18.96
C HIS A 154 -10.89 16.56 19.85
N ALA A 155 -11.46 17.63 20.44
CA ALA A 155 -12.66 17.52 21.25
C ALA A 155 -13.82 16.89 20.48
N TYR A 156 -14.04 17.35 19.23
CA TYR A 156 -15.06 16.79 18.34
C TYR A 156 -14.78 15.30 17.99
N ALA A 157 -13.54 14.97 17.65
CA ALA A 157 -13.15 13.61 17.31
C ALA A 157 -13.34 12.65 18.51
N ARG A 158 -12.99 13.09 19.72
CA ARG A 158 -13.20 12.33 20.95
C ARG A 158 -14.68 12.06 21.22
N ASP A 159 -15.52 13.09 21.12
CA ASP A 159 -16.94 13.01 21.45
C ASP A 159 -17.67 12.14 20.40
N LEU A 160 -17.35 12.33 19.11
CA LEU A 160 -17.86 11.51 18.03
C LEU A 160 -17.36 10.06 18.16
N GLY A 161 -16.09 9.86 18.52
CA GLY A 161 -15.48 8.54 18.76
C GLY A 161 -16.20 7.75 19.83
N ALA A 162 -16.59 8.41 20.94
CA ALA A 162 -17.40 7.77 21.98
C ALA A 162 -18.75 7.25 21.47
N VAL A 163 -19.42 8.04 20.59
CA VAL A 163 -20.69 7.64 19.95
C VAL A 163 -20.47 6.45 19.00
N PHE A 164 -19.41 6.50 18.17
CA PHE A 164 -19.07 5.41 17.24
C PHE A 164 -18.75 4.11 17.98
N LEU A 165 -17.96 4.17 19.05
CA LEU A 165 -17.61 2.99 19.85
C LEU A 165 -18.83 2.40 20.59
N ALA A 166 -19.70 3.24 21.13
CA ALA A 166 -20.94 2.78 21.76
C ALA A 166 -21.90 2.07 20.76
N ASN A 167 -21.78 2.38 19.47
CA ASN A 167 -22.60 1.85 18.42
C ASN A 167 -21.82 1.03 17.39
N HIS A 168 -20.64 0.50 17.73
CA HIS A 168 -19.73 -0.14 16.76
C HIS A 168 -20.40 -1.24 15.93
N ALA A 169 -21.35 -2.01 16.47
CA ALA A 169 -22.10 -3.01 15.74
C ALA A 169 -22.91 -2.44 14.55
N LYS A 170 -23.30 -1.16 14.63
CA LYS A 170 -23.99 -0.45 13.51
C LYS A 170 -23.02 0.03 12.43
N HIS A 171 -21.73 0.14 12.76
CA HIS A 171 -20.66 0.52 11.84
C HIS A 171 -19.88 -0.70 11.33
N ALA A 172 -20.29 -1.91 11.73
CA ALA A 172 -19.76 -3.12 11.14
C ALA A 172 -19.99 -3.09 9.62
N PRO A 173 -18.98 -3.41 8.82
CA PRO A 173 -19.09 -3.30 7.38
C PRO A 173 -20.12 -4.28 6.85
N GLY A 174 -21.03 -3.79 6.00
CA GLY A 174 -21.91 -4.64 5.20
C GLY A 174 -21.15 -5.39 4.10
N TYR A 175 -19.89 -5.01 3.86
CA TYR A 175 -19.00 -5.60 2.87
C TYR A 175 -17.63 -5.83 3.51
N ILE A 176 -17.18 -7.08 3.51
CA ILE A 176 -15.89 -7.49 4.09
C ILE A 176 -15.02 -8.00 2.95
N PHE A 177 -13.80 -7.48 2.84
CA PHE A 177 -12.80 -7.95 1.89
C PHE A 177 -11.94 -9.04 2.53
N SER A 178 -11.68 -10.10 1.79
CA SER A 178 -10.58 -10.99 2.11
C SER A 178 -9.26 -10.27 1.85
N SER A 179 -8.28 -10.51 2.71
CA SER A 179 -6.92 -10.07 2.43
C SER A 179 -6.46 -10.64 1.09
N MET A 180 -5.85 -9.80 0.26
CA MET A 180 -5.33 -10.21 -1.03
C MET A 180 -3.92 -9.65 -1.24
N PRO A 181 -3.03 -10.44 -1.85
CA PRO A 181 -1.68 -9.97 -2.14
C PRO A 181 -1.67 -8.90 -3.23
N VAL A 182 -0.78 -7.93 -3.11
CA VAL A 182 -0.54 -6.90 -4.13
C VAL A 182 0.17 -7.46 -5.36
N ILE A 183 0.92 -8.56 -5.20
CA ILE A 183 1.68 -9.23 -6.27
C ILE A 183 0.77 -9.98 -7.23
N ALA A 184 1.18 -10.08 -8.49
CA ALA A 184 0.50 -10.91 -9.49
C ALA A 184 0.54 -12.39 -9.07
N PRO A 185 -0.56 -13.15 -9.28
CA PRO A 185 -0.58 -14.58 -8.96
C PRO A 185 0.53 -15.38 -9.65
N ASP A 186 0.82 -15.05 -10.91
CA ASP A 186 1.83 -15.73 -11.72
C ASP A 186 3.25 -15.47 -11.19
N LEU A 187 3.52 -14.30 -10.64
CA LEU A 187 4.80 -14.01 -9.99
C LEU A 187 4.99 -14.88 -8.74
N ALA A 188 3.97 -15.00 -7.90
CA ALA A 188 4.03 -15.83 -6.71
C ALA A 188 4.22 -17.31 -7.07
N GLU A 189 3.48 -17.81 -8.06
CA GLU A 189 3.58 -19.21 -8.53
C GLU A 189 4.94 -19.48 -9.17
N GLY A 190 5.44 -18.62 -10.05
CA GLY A 190 6.76 -18.76 -10.66
C GLY A 190 7.89 -18.70 -9.64
N THR A 191 7.75 -17.87 -8.58
CA THR A 191 8.69 -17.84 -7.46
C THR A 191 8.69 -19.17 -6.69
N ARG A 192 7.51 -19.70 -6.38
CA ARG A 192 7.34 -21.00 -5.72
C ARG A 192 8.00 -22.13 -6.48
N GLN A 193 7.74 -22.23 -7.78
CA GLN A 193 8.32 -23.25 -8.64
C GLN A 193 9.86 -23.21 -8.60
N ARG A 194 10.46 -22.03 -8.75
CA ARG A 194 11.93 -21.88 -8.67
C ARG A 194 12.49 -22.28 -7.31
N LEU A 195 11.85 -21.88 -6.21
CA LEU A 195 12.27 -22.27 -4.86
C LEU A 195 12.20 -23.79 -4.62
N GLN A 196 11.29 -24.49 -5.29
CA GLN A 196 11.14 -25.95 -5.17
C GLN A 196 12.03 -26.75 -6.12
N GLU A 197 12.26 -26.25 -7.33
CA GLU A 197 12.94 -26.98 -8.39
C GLU A 197 14.45 -26.79 -8.38
N TYR A 198 14.95 -25.66 -7.91
CA TYR A 198 16.37 -25.34 -7.97
C TYR A 198 17.10 -25.67 -6.67
N SER A 199 18.37 -26.10 -6.83
CA SER A 199 19.27 -26.26 -5.68
C SER A 199 19.58 -24.92 -5.02
N GLN A 200 19.97 -24.96 -3.76
CA GLN A 200 20.35 -23.76 -3.00
C GLN A 200 21.43 -22.95 -3.72
N GLY A 201 22.47 -23.60 -4.27
CA GLY A 201 23.53 -22.90 -5.03
C GLY A 201 23.00 -22.21 -6.28
N THR A 202 22.07 -22.84 -7.03
CA THR A 202 21.43 -22.22 -8.19
C THR A 202 20.58 -21.01 -7.79
N LEU A 203 19.87 -21.10 -6.67
CA LEU A 203 19.08 -19.97 -6.16
C LEU A 203 19.98 -18.79 -5.74
N GLU A 204 21.12 -19.07 -5.12
CA GLU A 204 22.11 -18.05 -4.77
C GLU A 204 22.70 -17.36 -6.00
N ASP A 205 23.01 -18.11 -7.07
CA ASP A 205 23.47 -17.56 -8.35
C ASP A 205 22.38 -16.66 -8.98
N LEU A 206 21.13 -17.12 -9.03
CA LEU A 206 20.00 -16.34 -9.53
C LEU A 206 19.78 -15.06 -8.71
N ALA A 207 19.89 -15.13 -7.39
CA ALA A 207 19.79 -13.96 -6.53
C ALA A 207 20.94 -12.97 -6.76
N ALA A 208 22.15 -13.46 -6.99
CA ALA A 208 23.29 -12.62 -7.34
C ALA A 208 23.09 -11.93 -8.70
N ASP A 209 22.57 -12.64 -9.70
CA ASP A 209 22.28 -12.07 -11.02
C ASP A 209 21.16 -11.02 -10.95
N ALA A 210 20.10 -11.29 -10.20
CA ALA A 210 19.05 -10.32 -9.94
C ALA A 210 19.58 -9.05 -9.26
N ALA A 211 20.50 -9.19 -8.31
CA ALA A 211 21.14 -8.06 -7.66
C ALA A 211 21.99 -7.24 -8.66
N ARG A 212 22.80 -7.91 -9.50
CA ARG A 212 23.61 -7.21 -10.52
C ARG A 212 22.72 -6.42 -11.46
N GLN A 213 21.65 -7.03 -11.95
CA GLN A 213 20.70 -6.36 -12.83
C GLN A 213 20.04 -5.16 -12.15
N ALA A 214 19.59 -5.32 -10.91
CA ALA A 214 18.91 -4.25 -10.16
C ALA A 214 19.80 -3.05 -9.86
N TYR A 215 21.10 -3.29 -9.63
CA TYR A 215 22.07 -2.24 -9.33
C TYR A 215 22.89 -1.78 -10.55
N GLY A 216 22.61 -2.31 -11.74
CA GLY A 216 23.37 -1.97 -12.97
C GLY A 216 24.86 -2.35 -12.89
N LEU A 217 25.18 -3.48 -12.24
CA LEU A 217 26.52 -3.95 -12.02
C LEU A 217 26.96 -4.92 -13.13
N ASP A 218 28.26 -4.92 -13.45
CA ASP A 218 28.86 -5.88 -14.40
C ASP A 218 28.86 -7.29 -13.82
N GLU A 219 28.85 -8.31 -14.69
CA GLU A 219 28.88 -9.73 -14.29
C GLU A 219 30.06 -10.09 -13.38
N ALA A 220 31.21 -9.42 -13.56
CA ALA A 220 32.43 -9.64 -12.78
C ALA A 220 32.37 -9.04 -11.36
N GLN A 221 31.39 -8.20 -11.06
CA GLN A 221 31.29 -7.56 -9.75
C GLN A 221 30.72 -8.53 -8.70
N PRO A 222 31.42 -8.74 -7.58
CA PRO A 222 30.95 -9.64 -6.54
C PRO A 222 29.74 -9.06 -5.81
N ILE A 223 28.74 -9.89 -5.62
CA ILE A 223 27.58 -9.57 -4.77
C ILE A 223 27.85 -10.10 -3.36
N SER A 224 27.49 -9.31 -2.35
CA SER A 224 27.69 -9.75 -0.97
C SER A 224 26.75 -10.91 -0.62
N PRO A 225 27.19 -11.90 0.18
CA PRO A 225 26.32 -12.97 0.66
C PRO A 225 25.08 -12.46 1.38
N ARG A 226 25.19 -11.33 2.06
CA ARG A 226 24.04 -10.69 2.74
C ARG A 226 22.97 -10.23 1.74
N THR A 227 23.38 -9.73 0.57
CA THR A 227 22.43 -9.29 -0.46
C THR A 227 21.71 -10.49 -1.07
N THR A 228 22.42 -11.56 -1.40
CA THR A 228 21.80 -12.79 -1.92
C THR A 228 20.85 -13.41 -0.92
N THR A 229 21.23 -13.50 0.35
CA THR A 229 20.33 -13.98 1.42
C THR A 229 19.07 -13.13 1.52
N ALA A 230 19.17 -11.79 1.51
CA ALA A 230 18.02 -10.91 1.58
C ALA A 230 17.05 -11.11 0.40
N ILE A 231 17.58 -11.30 -0.83
CA ILE A 231 16.75 -11.59 -2.01
C ILE A 231 16.03 -12.93 -1.87
N LEU A 232 16.68 -13.97 -1.35
CA LEU A 232 16.07 -15.28 -1.13
C LEU A 232 14.99 -15.22 -0.04
N GLU A 233 15.23 -14.51 1.05
CA GLU A 233 14.22 -14.25 2.08
C GLU A 233 13.00 -13.51 1.51
N ASP A 234 13.20 -12.55 0.62
CA ASP A 234 12.11 -11.84 -0.03
C ASP A 234 11.36 -12.75 -1.02
N ALA A 235 12.05 -13.65 -1.73
CA ALA A 235 11.40 -14.66 -2.57
C ALA A 235 10.52 -15.62 -1.74
N GLU A 236 10.98 -16.07 -0.57
CA GLU A 236 10.17 -16.87 0.35
C GLU A 236 8.95 -16.12 0.87
N ARG A 237 9.08 -14.80 1.14
CA ARG A 237 7.96 -13.95 1.51
C ARG A 237 6.94 -13.81 0.38
N LEU A 238 7.40 -13.66 -0.88
CA LEU A 238 6.52 -13.60 -2.05
C LEU A 238 5.75 -14.91 -2.25
N ASP A 239 6.41 -16.06 -2.09
CA ASP A 239 5.73 -17.37 -2.10
C ASP A 239 4.67 -17.46 -0.99
N ALA A 240 5.00 -17.04 0.22
CA ALA A 240 4.08 -17.07 1.35
C ALA A 240 2.84 -16.18 1.11
N LEU A 241 3.00 -15.01 0.48
CA LEU A 241 1.90 -14.11 0.13
C LEU A 241 0.97 -14.70 -0.93
N GLY A 242 1.49 -15.50 -1.87
CA GLY A 242 0.70 -16.17 -2.92
C GLY A 242 -0.07 -17.40 -2.45
N ARG A 243 0.14 -17.84 -1.21
CA ARG A 243 -0.60 -19.00 -0.65
C ARG A 243 -1.99 -18.57 -0.19
N PRO A 244 -3.02 -19.40 -0.42
CA PRO A 244 -4.32 -19.15 0.17
C PRO A 244 -4.18 -19.14 1.71
N PRO A 245 -4.92 -18.24 2.41
CA PRO A 245 -4.92 -18.24 3.86
C PRO A 245 -5.30 -19.62 4.38
N LEU A 246 -4.57 -20.12 5.39
CA LEU A 246 -4.89 -21.38 6.03
C LEU A 246 -6.35 -21.33 6.50
N SER A 247 -7.19 -22.23 5.99
CA SER A 247 -8.55 -22.39 6.47
C SER A 247 -8.48 -22.93 7.91
N TRP A 248 -8.87 -22.11 8.87
CA TRP A 248 -9.05 -22.51 10.28
C TRP A 248 -10.44 -23.11 10.49
#